data_41a29fc7ce5791040a045a68356a0287
#
_entry.id   41a29fc7ce5791040a045a68356a0287
#
_cell.length_a   1.000
_cell.length_b   1.000
_cell.length_c   1.000
_cell.angle_alpha   90.00
_cell.angle_beta   90.00
_cell.angle_gamma   90.00
#
_symmetry.space_group_name_H-M   'P 1'
#
loop_
_entity.id
_entity.type
_entity.pdbx_description
1 polymer ?
#
loop_
_entity_poly.entity_id
_entity_poly.type
_entity_poly.pdbx_seq_one_letter_code
_entity_poly.pdbx_strand_id
1 'polypeptide(L)'
;MTVMAESGVVRAGVLDVAFERHGNANGWPVVLLHGFPYDIRGYDRVAAALADAGADVVVPYLRGYGATRFVSSDTMRSGQQAALAHDLLELIDALGLTAPIVAGYDWGGRAACLVAMLWPERVSGLVSVSGYNVQNIPASGQPAPPEDERRLWYQYYLHNERGRAGLAAYREDYTRLLWREWSPNWHFTEAEFTATAPSFSNPDFVDVVVHSYRHRYGLAAGDPAYDQTERAIEAQPVITVPTVIVDPTEETLSSPDSRAEHETHFTNLVELRTVAAGHNPAQEQPADFTAAIQRLHTQA
;
A
#
# COMPACT_ATOMS: atom_id res chain seq x y z
N MET A 1 21.05 12.47 17.69
CA MET A 1 21.79 12.16 16.43
C MET A 1 20.73 11.66 15.47
N THR A 2 20.46 12.38 14.41
CA THR A 2 19.52 11.90 13.37
C THR A 2 20.14 10.66 12.73
N VAL A 3 19.53 9.51 12.94
CA VAL A 3 19.97 8.28 12.28
C VAL A 3 19.63 8.45 10.79
N MET A 4 20.67 8.45 9.95
CA MET A 4 20.51 8.55 8.50
C MET A 4 19.81 7.29 7.99
N ALA A 5 18.86 7.45 7.06
CA ALA A 5 18.27 6.31 6.37
C ALA A 5 19.37 5.53 5.62
N GLU A 6 19.35 4.21 5.73
CA GLU A 6 20.19 3.32 4.95
C GLU A 6 19.41 2.77 3.78
N SER A 7 19.86 3.02 2.55
CA SER A 7 19.27 2.44 1.35
C SER A 7 19.85 1.05 1.10
N GLY A 8 18.98 0.09 0.81
CA GLY A 8 19.35 -1.28 0.52
C GLY A 8 18.57 -1.88 -0.64
N VAL A 9 19.08 -3.01 -1.14
CA VAL A 9 18.37 -3.88 -2.09
C VAL A 9 18.51 -5.32 -1.59
N VAL A 10 17.40 -6.04 -1.53
CA VAL A 10 17.38 -7.45 -1.13
C VAL A 10 16.60 -8.28 -2.13
N ARG A 11 17.09 -9.51 -2.39
CA ARG A 11 16.34 -10.51 -3.15
C ARG A 11 15.20 -11.03 -2.29
N ALA A 12 13.96 -10.77 -2.72
CA ALA A 12 12.73 -11.23 -2.07
C ALA A 12 11.83 -11.85 -3.15
N GLY A 13 11.74 -13.18 -3.16
CA GLY A 13 11.00 -13.92 -4.17
C GLY A 13 11.39 -13.57 -5.60
N VAL A 14 10.43 -13.06 -6.37
CA VAL A 14 10.61 -12.70 -7.78
C VAL A 14 11.20 -11.30 -8.00
N LEU A 15 11.51 -10.57 -6.92
CA LEU A 15 11.98 -9.18 -6.96
C LEU A 15 13.36 -9.01 -6.32
N ASP A 16 14.12 -8.06 -6.84
CA ASP A 16 15.13 -7.32 -6.12
C ASP A 16 14.46 -6.08 -5.55
N VAL A 17 14.07 -6.14 -4.28
CA VAL A 17 13.32 -5.07 -3.61
C VAL A 17 14.29 -4.02 -3.10
N ALA A 18 14.14 -2.79 -3.60
CA ALA A 18 14.83 -1.63 -3.05
C ALA A 18 14.02 -1.06 -1.87
N PHE A 19 14.71 -0.67 -0.82
CA PHE A 19 14.09 -0.13 0.39
C PHE A 19 14.98 0.90 1.08
N GLU A 20 14.39 1.68 1.96
CA GLU A 20 15.10 2.45 2.97
C GLU A 20 14.84 1.84 4.35
N ARG A 21 15.87 1.81 5.20
CA ARG A 21 15.80 1.35 6.59
C ARG A 21 16.19 2.49 7.52
N HIS A 22 15.36 2.77 8.51
CA HIS A 22 15.55 3.82 9.47
C HIS A 22 15.58 3.22 10.88
N GLY A 23 16.37 3.83 11.77
CA GLY A 23 16.46 3.40 13.16
C GLY A 23 17.53 2.32 13.38
N ASN A 24 17.26 1.43 14.34
CA ASN A 24 18.21 0.40 14.76
C ASN A 24 17.65 -0.98 14.38
N ALA A 25 18.43 -1.78 13.66
CA ALA A 25 18.06 -3.14 13.27
C ALA A 25 17.71 -4.10 14.44
N ASN A 26 18.02 -3.71 15.68
CA ASN A 26 17.59 -4.43 16.89
C ASN A 26 16.33 -3.79 17.55
N GLY A 27 15.73 -2.79 16.93
CA GLY A 27 14.49 -2.17 17.37
C GLY A 27 13.27 -3.06 17.08
N TRP A 28 12.09 -2.62 17.53
CA TRP A 28 10.84 -3.29 17.19
C TRP A 28 10.52 -3.06 15.70
N PRO A 29 10.24 -4.15 14.95
CA PRO A 29 10.20 -4.05 13.49
C PRO A 29 8.89 -3.49 12.97
N VAL A 30 8.98 -2.60 11.98
CA VAL A 30 7.86 -1.98 11.27
C VAL A 30 8.11 -2.01 9.77
N VAL A 31 7.11 -2.36 8.98
CA VAL A 31 7.15 -2.21 7.51
C VAL A 31 6.08 -1.21 7.08
N LEU A 32 6.49 -0.16 6.36
CA LEU A 32 5.62 0.90 5.86
C LEU A 32 5.43 0.76 4.35
N LEU A 33 4.20 0.60 3.89
CA LEU A 33 3.86 0.22 2.53
C LEU A 33 3.05 1.32 1.83
N HIS A 34 3.67 1.95 0.82
CA HIS A 34 3.02 3.01 0.05
C HIS A 34 1.94 2.49 -0.91
N GLY A 35 1.09 3.39 -1.40
CA GLY A 35 0.08 3.11 -2.40
C GLY A 35 0.41 3.67 -3.79
N PHE A 36 -0.49 3.44 -4.74
CA PHE A 36 -0.52 4.10 -6.04
C PHE A 36 -1.20 5.48 -5.91
N PRO A 37 -0.73 6.53 -6.56
CA PRO A 37 0.54 6.69 -7.24
C PRO A 37 1.55 7.48 -6.37
N TYR A 38 2.00 6.87 -5.30
CA TYR A 38 2.96 7.44 -4.35
C TYR A 38 4.22 6.56 -4.29
N ASP A 39 5.16 6.90 -3.40
CA ASP A 39 6.33 6.08 -3.13
C ASP A 39 6.77 6.18 -1.66
N ILE A 40 7.99 5.73 -1.38
CA ILE A 40 8.53 5.73 -0.01
C ILE A 40 8.65 7.13 0.60
N ARG A 41 8.73 8.21 -0.21
CA ARG A 41 8.82 9.60 0.28
C ARG A 41 7.59 10.02 1.11
N GLY A 42 6.44 9.38 0.87
CA GLY A 42 5.25 9.57 1.69
C GLY A 42 5.47 9.23 3.17
N TYR A 43 6.48 8.44 3.47
CA TYR A 43 6.78 7.97 4.82
C TYR A 43 7.98 8.66 5.49
N ASP A 44 8.67 9.60 4.86
CA ASP A 44 9.90 10.20 5.39
C ASP A 44 9.76 10.70 6.84
N ARG A 45 8.65 11.41 7.14
CA ARG A 45 8.38 11.96 8.48
C ARG A 45 7.95 10.87 9.48
N VAL A 46 7.16 9.91 9.04
CA VAL A 46 6.71 8.77 9.87
C VAL A 46 7.89 7.88 10.23
N ALA A 47 8.70 7.52 9.24
CA ALA A 47 9.86 6.64 9.46
C ALA A 47 10.88 7.27 10.42
N ALA A 48 11.17 8.56 10.26
CA ALA A 48 12.05 9.29 11.18
C ALA A 48 11.51 9.29 12.61
N ALA A 49 10.21 9.59 12.80
CA ALA A 49 9.59 9.63 14.13
C ALA A 49 9.55 8.26 14.81
N LEU A 50 9.30 7.19 14.06
CA LEU A 50 9.32 5.81 14.58
C LEU A 50 10.75 5.37 14.93
N ALA A 51 11.74 5.73 14.11
CA ALA A 51 13.15 5.45 14.38
C ALA A 51 13.63 6.14 15.65
N ASP A 52 13.24 7.41 15.87
CA ASP A 52 13.52 8.15 17.09
C ASP A 52 12.83 7.51 18.33
N ALA A 53 11.71 6.81 18.13
CA ALA A 53 11.03 6.01 19.15
C ALA A 53 11.61 4.59 19.34
N GLY A 54 12.71 4.25 18.67
CA GLY A 54 13.43 2.99 18.82
C GLY A 54 12.95 1.86 17.90
N ALA A 55 12.18 2.14 16.88
CA ALA A 55 11.77 1.16 15.88
C ALA A 55 12.89 0.84 14.88
N ASP A 56 12.80 -0.36 14.31
CA ASP A 56 13.47 -0.77 13.08
C ASP A 56 12.48 -0.64 11.93
N VAL A 57 12.59 0.43 11.15
CA VAL A 57 11.59 0.79 10.15
C VAL A 57 12.10 0.47 8.75
N VAL A 58 11.38 -0.35 8.02
CA VAL A 58 11.65 -0.69 6.61
C VAL A 58 10.58 -0.08 5.72
N VAL A 59 11.01 0.67 4.70
CA VAL A 59 10.12 1.33 3.73
C VAL A 59 10.50 0.86 2.32
N PRO A 60 9.86 -0.20 1.79
CA PRO A 60 10.18 -0.74 0.47
C PRO A 60 9.49 0.04 -0.64
N TYR A 61 10.14 0.12 -1.80
CA TYR A 61 9.46 0.41 -3.06
C TYR A 61 8.70 -0.83 -3.52
N LEU A 62 7.40 -0.69 -3.73
CA LEU A 62 6.57 -1.76 -4.26
C LEU A 62 7.01 -2.18 -5.68
N ARG A 63 6.52 -3.34 -6.16
CA ARG A 63 6.73 -3.79 -7.54
C ARG A 63 6.33 -2.72 -8.54
N GLY A 64 7.19 -2.46 -9.53
CA GLY A 64 6.98 -1.41 -10.53
C GLY A 64 7.34 0.01 -10.06
N TYR A 65 7.94 0.20 -8.89
CA TYR A 65 8.31 1.51 -8.36
C TYR A 65 9.81 1.65 -8.07
N GLY A 66 10.28 2.88 -8.15
CA GLY A 66 11.62 3.26 -7.74
C GLY A 66 12.72 2.36 -8.32
N ALA A 67 13.59 1.87 -7.46
CA ALA A 67 14.68 0.98 -7.85
C ALA A 67 14.36 -0.52 -7.69
N THR A 68 13.15 -0.91 -7.26
CA THR A 68 12.70 -2.32 -7.24
C THR A 68 12.65 -2.88 -8.66
N ARG A 69 13.15 -4.10 -8.87
CA ARG A 69 13.25 -4.76 -10.19
C ARG A 69 12.78 -6.20 -10.12
N PHE A 70 12.13 -6.66 -11.19
CA PHE A 70 11.92 -8.09 -11.38
C PHE A 70 13.24 -8.80 -11.69
N VAL A 71 13.45 -9.94 -11.06
CA VAL A 71 14.67 -10.74 -11.22
C VAL A 71 14.81 -11.33 -12.63
N SER A 72 13.68 -11.73 -13.22
CA SER A 72 13.62 -12.31 -14.56
C SER A 72 12.72 -11.47 -15.48
N SER A 73 13.13 -11.35 -16.74
CA SER A 73 12.30 -10.81 -17.80
C SER A 73 11.03 -11.63 -18.04
N ASP A 74 11.08 -12.94 -17.74
CA ASP A 74 10.00 -13.89 -17.97
C ASP A 74 8.93 -13.85 -16.88
N THR A 75 9.22 -13.21 -15.73
CA THR A 75 8.22 -13.02 -14.66
C THR A 75 7.13 -12.08 -15.12
N MET A 76 5.88 -12.47 -14.96
CA MET A 76 4.73 -11.65 -15.29
C MET A 76 4.74 -10.35 -14.47
N ARG A 77 4.52 -9.20 -15.13
CA ARG A 77 4.38 -7.88 -14.46
C ARG A 77 3.00 -7.77 -13.83
N SER A 78 2.70 -8.74 -12.96
CA SER A 78 1.43 -8.79 -12.26
C SER A 78 1.33 -7.69 -11.21
N GLY A 79 0.23 -6.95 -11.22
CA GLY A 79 -0.17 -6.00 -10.17
C GLY A 79 -1.37 -6.50 -9.36
N GLN A 80 -1.63 -7.84 -9.35
CA GLN A 80 -2.71 -8.43 -8.58
C GLN A 80 -2.44 -8.36 -7.08
N GLN A 81 -3.50 -8.33 -6.29
CA GLN A 81 -3.40 -8.14 -4.84
C GLN A 81 -2.62 -9.27 -4.14
N ALA A 82 -2.79 -10.52 -4.56
CA ALA A 82 -2.03 -11.63 -4.00
C ALA A 82 -0.53 -11.49 -4.24
N ALA A 83 -0.12 -10.96 -5.39
CA ALA A 83 1.29 -10.73 -5.69
C ALA A 83 1.91 -9.68 -4.75
N LEU A 84 1.17 -8.60 -4.42
CA LEU A 84 1.61 -7.60 -3.44
C LEU A 84 1.77 -8.20 -2.04
N ALA A 85 0.88 -9.11 -1.64
CA ALA A 85 0.97 -9.80 -0.36
C ALA A 85 2.20 -10.72 -0.29
N HIS A 86 2.47 -11.48 -1.35
CA HIS A 86 3.65 -12.33 -1.44
C HIS A 86 4.95 -11.51 -1.42
N ASP A 87 5.00 -10.35 -2.09
CA ASP A 87 6.17 -9.46 -2.01
C ASP A 87 6.47 -9.03 -0.58
N LEU A 88 5.43 -8.73 0.20
CA LEU A 88 5.59 -8.37 1.61
C LEU A 88 6.10 -9.55 2.44
N LEU A 89 5.55 -10.76 2.26
CA LEU A 89 6.01 -11.95 2.96
C LEU A 89 7.48 -12.27 2.65
N GLU A 90 7.84 -12.28 1.37
CA GLU A 90 9.19 -12.55 0.91
C GLU A 90 10.19 -11.48 1.41
N LEU A 91 9.76 -10.22 1.51
CA LEU A 91 10.56 -9.15 2.09
C LEU A 91 10.80 -9.37 3.60
N ILE A 92 9.75 -9.71 4.35
CA ILE A 92 9.83 -10.04 5.79
C ILE A 92 10.85 -11.18 6.00
N ASP A 93 10.79 -12.24 5.18
CA ASP A 93 11.71 -13.36 5.25
C ASP A 93 13.15 -12.98 4.87
N ALA A 94 13.31 -12.27 3.77
CA ALA A 94 14.62 -11.88 3.25
C ALA A 94 15.39 -10.94 4.20
N LEU A 95 14.67 -10.12 4.96
CA LEU A 95 15.24 -9.23 5.96
C LEU A 95 15.31 -9.84 7.37
N GLY A 96 14.78 -11.04 7.57
CA GLY A 96 14.74 -11.73 8.86
C GLY A 96 13.90 -10.99 9.92
N LEU A 97 12.86 -10.27 9.50
CA LEU A 97 11.99 -9.53 10.41
C LEU A 97 11.06 -10.50 11.16
N THR A 98 11.05 -10.40 12.47
CA THR A 98 10.17 -11.24 13.30
C THR A 98 8.88 -10.51 13.62
N ALA A 99 7.79 -10.96 13.02
CA ALA A 99 6.44 -10.45 13.22
C ALA A 99 6.36 -8.89 13.28
N PRO A 100 6.74 -8.18 12.21
CA PRO A 100 6.68 -6.72 12.21
C PRO A 100 5.24 -6.20 12.35
N ILE A 101 5.07 -4.97 12.85
CA ILE A 101 3.86 -4.21 12.59
C ILE A 101 3.90 -3.81 11.11
N VAL A 102 2.83 -4.10 10.38
CA VAL A 102 2.69 -3.67 8.98
C VAL A 102 1.69 -2.53 8.87
N ALA A 103 2.06 -1.48 8.15
CA ALA A 103 1.23 -0.30 8.01
C ALA A 103 1.20 0.16 6.56
N GLY A 104 0.01 0.50 6.04
CA GLY A 104 -0.10 0.91 4.65
C GLY A 104 -1.43 1.54 4.28
N TYR A 105 -1.45 2.12 3.11
CA TYR A 105 -2.63 2.68 2.44
C TYR A 105 -2.68 2.21 1.00
N ASP A 106 -3.85 2.21 0.39
CA ASP A 106 -4.11 1.81 -1.02
C ASP A 106 -3.46 0.44 -1.35
N TRP A 107 -2.54 0.33 -2.32
CA TRP A 107 -1.87 -0.94 -2.65
C TRP A 107 -1.05 -1.50 -1.47
N GLY A 108 -0.38 -0.63 -0.73
CA GLY A 108 0.35 -1.02 0.47
C GLY A 108 -0.57 -1.48 1.59
N GLY A 109 -1.70 -0.79 1.78
CA GLY A 109 -2.77 -1.22 2.69
C GLY A 109 -3.34 -2.57 2.30
N ARG A 110 -3.48 -2.82 1.00
CA ARG A 110 -3.92 -4.11 0.46
C ARG A 110 -2.94 -5.23 0.78
N ALA A 111 -1.65 -5.03 0.52
CA ALA A 111 -0.62 -6.01 0.87
C ALA A 111 -0.62 -6.31 2.39
N ALA A 112 -0.68 -5.26 3.22
CA ALA A 112 -0.71 -5.39 4.67
C ALA A 112 -1.96 -6.15 5.18
N CYS A 113 -3.16 -5.79 4.68
CA CYS A 113 -4.40 -6.49 5.03
C CYS A 113 -4.36 -7.97 4.64
N LEU A 114 -3.87 -8.29 3.44
CA LEU A 114 -3.81 -9.67 2.97
C LEU A 114 -2.83 -10.53 3.77
N VAL A 115 -1.67 -9.97 4.14
CA VAL A 115 -0.73 -10.70 5.00
C VAL A 115 -1.32 -10.90 6.40
N ALA A 116 -1.91 -9.87 7.00
CA ALA A 116 -2.55 -9.97 8.29
C ALA A 116 -3.76 -10.93 8.31
N MET A 117 -4.44 -11.09 7.17
CA MET A 117 -5.60 -11.95 6.99
C MET A 117 -5.22 -13.43 6.80
N LEU A 118 -4.26 -13.70 5.91
CA LEU A 118 -3.94 -15.06 5.46
C LEU A 118 -2.78 -15.69 6.25
N TRP A 119 -1.90 -14.88 6.84
CA TRP A 119 -0.73 -15.31 7.61
C TRP A 119 -0.60 -14.48 8.89
N PRO A 120 -1.62 -14.52 9.79
CA PRO A 120 -1.67 -13.66 10.98
C PRO A 120 -0.47 -13.84 11.92
N GLU A 121 0.16 -15.01 11.92
CA GLU A 121 1.36 -15.30 12.73
C GLU A 121 2.63 -14.57 12.22
N ARG A 122 2.57 -14.00 11.01
CA ARG A 122 3.72 -13.33 10.38
C ARG A 122 3.83 -11.85 10.76
N VAL A 123 2.81 -11.29 11.40
CA VAL A 123 2.75 -9.87 11.80
C VAL A 123 2.22 -9.73 13.22
N SER A 124 2.70 -8.74 13.97
CA SER A 124 2.23 -8.47 15.33
C SER A 124 1.05 -7.50 15.38
N GLY A 125 0.81 -6.75 14.30
CA GLY A 125 -0.29 -5.79 14.20
C GLY A 125 -0.39 -5.16 12.82
N LEU A 126 -1.54 -4.55 12.56
CA LEU A 126 -1.87 -3.91 11.29
C LEU A 126 -2.32 -2.46 11.51
N VAL A 127 -1.74 -1.52 10.76
CA VAL A 127 -2.35 -0.19 10.56
C VAL A 127 -2.84 -0.11 9.13
N SER A 128 -4.15 0.01 8.95
CA SER A 128 -4.78 0.10 7.64
C SER A 128 -5.50 1.43 7.46
N VAL A 129 -5.22 2.13 6.37
CA VAL A 129 -5.99 3.32 5.98
C VAL A 129 -7.27 2.88 5.28
N SER A 130 -8.39 3.52 5.62
CA SER A 130 -9.73 3.24 5.07
C SER A 130 -10.20 1.78 5.26
N GLY A 131 -9.67 1.08 6.26
CA GLY A 131 -10.17 -0.21 6.72
C GLY A 131 -9.75 -1.43 5.89
N TYR A 132 -10.71 -2.24 5.46
CA TYR A 132 -10.51 -3.53 4.81
C TYR A 132 -10.17 -3.38 3.33
N ASN A 133 -8.88 -3.28 3.01
CA ASN A 133 -8.37 -3.03 1.66
C ASN A 133 -8.35 -4.29 0.75
N VAL A 134 -9.14 -5.30 1.05
CA VAL A 134 -9.18 -6.56 0.29
C VAL A 134 -10.23 -6.47 -0.82
N GLN A 135 -9.80 -6.70 -2.06
CA GLN A 135 -10.72 -6.62 -3.20
C GLN A 135 -11.52 -7.90 -3.35
N ASN A 136 -12.82 -7.76 -3.49
CA ASN A 136 -13.71 -8.82 -3.91
C ASN A 136 -13.79 -8.85 -5.44
N ILE A 137 -12.81 -9.46 -6.09
CA ILE A 137 -12.74 -9.53 -7.56
C ILE A 137 -13.95 -10.23 -8.18
N PRO A 138 -14.46 -11.36 -7.64
CA PRO A 138 -15.70 -11.98 -8.16
C PRO A 138 -16.90 -11.04 -8.19
N ALA A 139 -16.99 -10.10 -7.25
CA ALA A 139 -18.10 -9.13 -7.19
C ALA A 139 -17.86 -7.89 -8.09
N SER A 140 -16.69 -7.74 -8.71
CA SER A 140 -16.32 -6.54 -9.49
C SER A 140 -17.19 -6.30 -10.73
N GLY A 141 -17.95 -7.29 -11.18
CA GLY A 141 -18.92 -7.15 -12.26
C GLY A 141 -20.23 -6.45 -11.88
N GLN A 142 -20.43 -6.17 -10.57
CA GLN A 142 -21.62 -5.43 -10.10
C GLN A 142 -21.34 -3.93 -10.19
N PRO A 143 -22.17 -3.15 -10.90
CA PRO A 143 -21.97 -1.71 -11.02
C PRO A 143 -22.29 -1.01 -9.71
N ALA A 144 -21.50 0.02 -9.38
CA ALA A 144 -21.79 0.95 -8.31
C ALA A 144 -22.71 2.11 -8.79
N PRO A 145 -23.23 2.97 -7.89
CA PRO A 145 -23.93 4.18 -8.29
C PRO A 145 -23.06 5.08 -9.19
N PRO A 146 -23.62 5.80 -10.17
CA PRO A 146 -22.85 6.59 -11.15
C PRO A 146 -21.88 7.60 -10.55
N GLU A 147 -22.20 8.17 -9.37
CA GLU A 147 -21.29 9.11 -8.68
C GLU A 147 -20.04 8.40 -8.15
N ASP A 148 -20.14 7.16 -7.69
CA ASP A 148 -19.02 6.36 -7.22
C ASP A 148 -18.20 5.86 -8.41
N GLU A 149 -18.87 5.40 -9.50
CA GLU A 149 -18.20 5.03 -10.74
C GLU A 149 -17.39 6.19 -11.33
N ARG A 150 -17.90 7.41 -11.26
CA ARG A 150 -17.21 8.60 -11.74
C ARG A 150 -15.86 8.82 -11.03
N ARG A 151 -15.79 8.51 -9.74
CA ARG A 151 -14.54 8.63 -8.95
C ARG A 151 -13.47 7.64 -9.42
N LEU A 152 -13.89 6.53 -10.03
CA LEU A 152 -13.02 5.47 -10.52
C LEU A 152 -12.59 5.62 -11.98
N TRP A 153 -12.80 6.80 -12.61
CA TRP A 153 -12.50 7.07 -14.02
C TRP A 153 -11.08 6.63 -14.41
N TYR A 154 -10.12 6.82 -13.53
CA TYR A 154 -8.71 6.49 -13.75
C TYR A 154 -8.48 4.98 -13.95
N GLN A 155 -9.29 4.13 -13.32
CA GLN A 155 -9.25 2.68 -13.50
C GLN A 155 -9.78 2.32 -14.90
N TYR A 156 -10.92 2.87 -15.27
CA TYR A 156 -11.53 2.63 -16.59
C TYR A 156 -10.68 3.16 -17.74
N TYR A 157 -9.99 4.28 -17.53
CA TYR A 157 -9.03 4.80 -18.48
C TYR A 157 -7.93 3.78 -18.80
N LEU A 158 -7.45 3.03 -17.81
CA LEU A 158 -6.38 2.03 -17.94
C LEU A 158 -6.88 0.66 -18.47
N HIS A 159 -8.18 0.45 -18.65
CA HIS A 159 -8.72 -0.80 -19.19
C HIS A 159 -8.37 -1.02 -20.66
N ASN A 160 -8.03 0.02 -21.41
CA ASN A 160 -7.75 -0.06 -22.84
C ASN A 160 -6.34 0.45 -23.20
N GLU A 161 -5.92 0.21 -24.45
CA GLU A 161 -4.58 0.56 -24.90
C GLU A 161 -4.34 2.09 -24.99
N ARG A 162 -5.38 2.89 -25.18
CA ARG A 162 -5.26 4.35 -25.13
C ARG A 162 -4.84 4.83 -23.74
N GLY A 163 -5.44 4.25 -22.68
CA GLY A 163 -5.09 4.57 -21.30
C GLY A 163 -3.67 4.12 -20.95
N ARG A 164 -3.26 2.91 -21.40
CA ARG A 164 -1.89 2.43 -21.25
C ARG A 164 -0.88 3.39 -21.92
N ALA A 165 -1.14 3.79 -23.17
CA ALA A 165 -0.29 4.73 -23.90
C ALA A 165 -0.26 6.11 -23.22
N GLY A 166 -1.39 6.57 -22.69
CA GLY A 166 -1.50 7.82 -21.95
C GLY A 166 -0.70 7.81 -20.66
N LEU A 167 -0.80 6.75 -19.85
CA LEU A 167 0.03 6.60 -18.66
C LEU A 167 1.52 6.55 -19.00
N ALA A 168 1.90 5.85 -20.07
CA ALA A 168 3.30 5.77 -20.52
C ALA A 168 3.86 7.13 -20.96
N ALA A 169 3.05 7.95 -21.62
CA ALA A 169 3.47 9.25 -22.17
C ALA A 169 3.46 10.38 -21.11
N TYR A 170 2.54 10.31 -20.15
CA TYR A 170 2.22 11.42 -19.22
C TYR A 170 2.22 10.97 -17.76
N ARG A 171 3.20 10.16 -17.35
CA ARG A 171 3.24 9.54 -16.00
C ARG A 171 3.11 10.57 -14.88
N GLU A 172 3.91 11.64 -14.95
CA GLU A 172 3.90 12.68 -13.91
C GLU A 172 2.62 13.51 -13.92
N ASP A 173 2.13 13.91 -15.10
CA ASP A 173 0.89 14.68 -15.19
C ASP A 173 -0.31 13.86 -14.70
N TYR A 174 -0.35 12.58 -15.06
CA TYR A 174 -1.40 11.66 -14.63
C TYR A 174 -1.39 11.45 -13.13
N THR A 175 -0.23 11.16 -12.54
CA THR A 175 -0.11 10.91 -11.10
C THR A 175 -0.33 12.18 -10.29
N ARG A 176 0.14 13.34 -10.77
CA ARG A 176 -0.10 14.66 -10.16
C ARG A 176 -1.58 15.04 -10.16
N LEU A 177 -2.31 14.70 -11.25
CA LEU A 177 -3.76 14.90 -11.32
C LEU A 177 -4.46 14.09 -10.23
N LEU A 178 -4.10 12.81 -10.06
CA LEU A 178 -4.69 11.95 -9.03
C LEU A 178 -4.40 12.46 -7.61
N TRP A 179 -3.18 12.94 -7.33
CA TRP A 179 -2.89 13.54 -6.03
C TRP A 179 -3.84 14.69 -5.69
N ARG A 180 -4.10 15.58 -6.67
CA ARG A 180 -5.02 16.71 -6.49
C ARG A 180 -6.48 16.29 -6.33
N GLU A 181 -6.89 15.26 -7.07
CA GLU A 181 -8.27 14.78 -7.01
C GLU A 181 -8.57 13.98 -5.73
N TRP A 182 -7.60 13.18 -5.26
CA TRP A 182 -7.81 12.30 -4.11
C TRP A 182 -7.57 12.97 -2.76
N SER A 183 -6.80 14.06 -2.76
CA SER A 183 -6.49 14.87 -1.58
C SER A 183 -6.72 16.36 -1.89
N PRO A 184 -7.97 16.80 -2.11
CA PRO A 184 -8.26 18.15 -2.62
C PRO A 184 -7.87 19.27 -1.64
N ASN A 185 -7.80 18.97 -0.35
CA ASN A 185 -7.42 19.91 0.70
C ASN A 185 -5.93 19.87 1.04
N TRP A 186 -5.18 18.91 0.49
CA TRP A 186 -3.75 18.83 0.67
C TRP A 186 -3.01 19.69 -0.36
N HIS A 187 -2.41 20.75 0.14
CA HIS A 187 -1.61 21.65 -0.69
C HIS A 187 -0.15 21.20 -0.75
N PHE A 188 0.09 20.02 -1.36
CA PHE A 188 1.46 19.54 -1.55
C PHE A 188 2.29 20.51 -2.38
N THR A 189 3.56 20.61 -2.04
CA THR A 189 4.55 21.43 -2.75
C THR A 189 5.06 20.75 -4.00
N GLU A 190 5.58 21.53 -4.94
CA GLU A 190 6.27 20.97 -6.10
C GLU A 190 7.49 20.12 -5.70
N ALA A 191 8.16 20.46 -4.60
CA ALA A 191 9.29 19.69 -4.07
C ALA A 191 8.87 18.29 -3.58
N GLU A 192 7.71 18.16 -2.90
CA GLU A 192 7.18 16.86 -2.46
C GLU A 192 6.83 15.97 -3.65
N PHE A 193 6.18 16.51 -4.67
CA PHE A 193 5.87 15.73 -5.87
C PHE A 193 7.15 15.33 -6.62
N THR A 194 8.10 16.26 -6.80
CA THR A 194 9.35 16.01 -7.52
C THR A 194 10.23 14.98 -6.81
N ALA A 195 10.13 14.86 -5.48
CA ALA A 195 10.84 13.83 -4.73
C ALA A 195 10.31 12.42 -5.04
N THR A 196 9.01 12.27 -5.28
CA THR A 196 8.32 11.00 -5.61
C THR A 196 8.38 10.66 -7.10
N ALA A 197 8.30 11.65 -8.00
CA ALA A 197 8.15 11.46 -9.45
C ALA A 197 9.19 10.50 -10.09
N PRO A 198 10.49 10.46 -9.69
CA PRO A 198 11.45 9.51 -10.22
C PRO A 198 11.04 8.04 -10.07
N SER A 199 10.24 7.70 -9.06
CA SER A 199 9.76 6.34 -8.83
C SER A 199 8.88 5.82 -9.96
N PHE A 200 8.15 6.69 -10.63
CA PHE A 200 7.29 6.36 -11.77
C PHE A 200 8.08 6.08 -13.06
N SER A 201 9.38 6.40 -13.07
CA SER A 201 10.28 6.09 -14.20
C SER A 201 10.77 4.63 -14.20
N ASN A 202 10.37 3.84 -13.20
CA ASN A 202 10.61 2.40 -13.20
C ASN A 202 10.12 1.78 -14.51
N PRO A 203 10.93 0.92 -15.19
CA PRO A 203 10.56 0.34 -16.48
C PRO A 203 9.30 -0.52 -16.44
N ASP A 204 9.02 -1.15 -15.29
CA ASP A 204 7.87 -2.03 -15.11
C ASP A 204 6.61 -1.29 -14.59
N PHE A 205 6.70 0.02 -14.27
CA PHE A 205 5.62 0.81 -13.68
C PHE A 205 4.31 0.72 -14.46
N VAL A 206 4.37 0.99 -15.76
CA VAL A 206 3.16 1.01 -16.61
C VAL A 206 2.52 -0.36 -16.68
N ASP A 207 3.31 -1.41 -16.85
CA ASP A 207 2.81 -2.77 -16.98
C ASP A 207 2.15 -3.26 -15.70
N VAL A 208 2.79 -3.05 -14.56
CA VAL A 208 2.26 -3.43 -13.25
C VAL A 208 0.97 -2.64 -12.93
N VAL A 209 0.96 -1.33 -13.17
CA VAL A 209 -0.21 -0.48 -12.91
C VAL A 209 -1.40 -0.88 -13.79
N VAL A 210 -1.18 -1.00 -15.09
CA VAL A 210 -2.24 -1.39 -16.05
C VAL A 210 -2.77 -2.78 -15.73
N HIS A 211 -1.87 -3.74 -15.42
CA HIS A 211 -2.29 -5.07 -15.03
C HIS A 211 -3.17 -5.04 -13.77
N SER A 212 -2.77 -4.31 -12.74
CA SER A 212 -3.54 -4.20 -11.50
C SER A 212 -4.98 -3.76 -11.75
N TYR A 213 -5.17 -2.70 -12.55
CA TYR A 213 -6.52 -2.17 -12.81
C TYR A 213 -7.32 -3.00 -13.81
N ARG A 214 -6.69 -3.77 -14.68
CA ARG A 214 -7.39 -4.74 -15.55
C ARG A 214 -7.76 -6.01 -14.79
N HIS A 215 -6.86 -6.54 -13.99
CA HIS A 215 -7.07 -7.78 -13.25
C HIS A 215 -8.26 -7.68 -12.27
N ARG A 216 -8.35 -6.58 -11.52
CA ARG A 216 -9.43 -6.39 -10.54
C ARG A 216 -10.85 -6.35 -11.13
N TYR A 217 -10.97 -6.15 -12.44
CA TYR A 217 -12.24 -6.19 -13.19
C TYR A 217 -12.34 -7.42 -14.11
N GLY A 218 -11.45 -8.40 -13.98
CA GLY A 218 -11.45 -9.60 -14.81
C GLY A 218 -11.05 -9.37 -16.28
N LEU A 219 -10.43 -8.21 -16.59
CA LEU A 219 -10.02 -7.86 -17.95
C LEU A 219 -8.60 -8.36 -18.30
N ALA A 220 -7.87 -8.86 -17.34
CA ALA A 220 -6.58 -9.52 -17.51
C ALA A 220 -6.50 -10.75 -16.60
N ALA A 221 -5.89 -11.83 -17.09
CA ALA A 221 -5.60 -12.99 -16.27
C ALA A 221 -4.55 -12.63 -15.19
N GLY A 222 -4.67 -13.24 -14.00
CA GLY A 222 -3.64 -13.17 -12.98
C GLY A 222 -2.43 -14.04 -13.33
N ASP A 223 -1.35 -13.88 -12.57
CA ASP A 223 -0.22 -14.80 -12.60
C ASP A 223 -0.64 -16.11 -11.88
N PRO A 224 -0.60 -17.27 -12.55
CA PRO A 224 -1.01 -18.55 -11.97
C PRO A 224 -0.25 -18.93 -10.69
N ALA A 225 0.93 -18.37 -10.46
CA ALA A 225 1.69 -18.60 -9.23
C ALA A 225 0.92 -18.16 -7.97
N TYR A 226 -0.04 -17.26 -8.10
CA TYR A 226 -0.84 -16.72 -6.99
C TYR A 226 -2.28 -17.23 -6.96
N ASP A 227 -2.69 -18.15 -7.83
CA ASP A 227 -4.08 -18.65 -7.93
C ASP A 227 -4.62 -19.19 -6.61
N GLN A 228 -3.79 -19.88 -5.83
CA GLN A 228 -4.20 -20.43 -4.53
C GLN A 228 -4.52 -19.31 -3.54
N THR A 229 -3.72 -18.27 -3.54
CA THR A 229 -3.92 -17.08 -2.67
C THR A 229 -5.14 -16.29 -3.10
N GLU A 230 -5.34 -16.06 -4.41
CA GLU A 230 -6.55 -15.39 -4.91
C GLU A 230 -7.83 -16.15 -4.53
N ARG A 231 -7.85 -17.49 -4.64
CA ARG A 231 -8.98 -18.30 -4.17
C ARG A 231 -9.24 -18.18 -2.67
N ALA A 232 -8.20 -18.06 -1.85
CA ALA A 232 -8.37 -17.84 -0.41
C ALA A 232 -8.95 -16.46 -0.11
N ILE A 233 -8.60 -15.45 -0.91
CA ILE A 233 -9.11 -14.07 -0.80
C ILE A 233 -10.59 -13.99 -1.18
N GLU A 234 -11.07 -14.78 -2.13
CA GLU A 234 -12.47 -14.77 -2.57
C GLU A 234 -13.46 -15.00 -1.41
N ALA A 235 -13.07 -15.76 -0.39
CA ALA A 235 -13.87 -15.99 0.80
C ALA A 235 -13.98 -14.76 1.72
N GLN A 236 -13.24 -13.67 1.44
CA GLN A 236 -13.19 -12.44 2.25
C GLN A 236 -13.02 -12.72 3.76
N PRO A 237 -11.97 -13.47 4.18
CA PRO A 237 -11.78 -13.81 5.59
C PRO A 237 -11.62 -12.58 6.47
N VAL A 238 -11.97 -12.69 7.73
CA VAL A 238 -11.76 -11.62 8.72
C VAL A 238 -10.30 -11.51 9.13
N ILE A 239 -9.88 -10.30 9.49
CA ILE A 239 -8.54 -10.02 10.05
C ILE A 239 -8.63 -10.14 11.57
N THR A 240 -7.72 -10.95 12.15
CA THR A 240 -7.75 -11.28 13.60
C THR A 240 -6.62 -10.63 14.40
N VAL A 241 -5.59 -10.11 13.74
CA VAL A 241 -4.48 -9.44 14.42
C VAL A 241 -4.91 -8.10 15.01
N PRO A 242 -4.23 -7.60 16.06
CA PRO A 242 -4.48 -6.26 16.58
C PRO A 242 -4.41 -5.21 15.47
N THR A 243 -5.48 -4.43 15.27
CA THR A 243 -5.60 -3.51 14.16
C THR A 243 -5.96 -2.11 14.63
N VAL A 244 -5.27 -1.11 14.09
CA VAL A 244 -5.68 0.29 14.12
C VAL A 244 -6.09 0.69 12.69
N ILE A 245 -7.29 1.25 12.56
CA ILE A 245 -7.76 1.83 11.30
C ILE A 245 -7.56 3.34 11.36
N VAL A 246 -7.00 3.89 10.28
CA VAL A 246 -6.89 5.33 10.08
C VAL A 246 -7.85 5.72 8.95
N ASP A 247 -8.94 6.41 9.30
CA ASP A 247 -9.97 6.84 8.36
C ASP A 247 -9.79 8.33 8.00
N PRO A 248 -9.36 8.63 6.77
CA PRO A 248 -9.28 9.99 6.27
C PRO A 248 -10.66 10.54 5.94
N THR A 249 -10.96 11.78 6.41
CA THR A 249 -12.27 12.41 6.22
C THR A 249 -12.37 13.27 4.97
N GLU A 250 -11.25 13.50 4.29
CA GLU A 250 -11.16 14.40 3.13
C GLU A 250 -10.81 13.63 1.84
N GLU A 251 -10.77 12.30 1.91
CA GLU A 251 -10.59 11.43 0.76
C GLU A 251 -11.82 11.46 -0.15
N THR A 252 -11.60 11.44 -1.47
CA THR A 252 -12.68 11.50 -2.46
C THR A 252 -13.08 10.14 -3.04
N LEU A 253 -12.27 9.09 -2.85
CA LEU A 253 -12.52 7.76 -3.41
C LEU A 253 -13.51 6.95 -2.59
N SER A 254 -13.51 7.12 -1.28
CA SER A 254 -14.43 6.45 -0.35
C SER A 254 -14.87 7.42 0.74
N SER A 255 -15.92 7.07 1.45
CA SER A 255 -16.31 7.72 2.70
C SER A 255 -15.87 6.84 3.87
N PRO A 256 -15.52 7.42 5.02
CA PRO A 256 -15.21 6.63 6.21
C PRO A 256 -16.37 5.73 6.60
N ASP A 257 -16.05 4.47 6.89
CA ASP A 257 -17.01 3.51 7.43
C ASP A 257 -17.24 3.73 8.93
N SER A 258 -18.38 3.31 9.42
CA SER A 258 -18.63 3.29 10.87
C SER A 258 -17.79 2.20 11.54
N ARG A 259 -17.55 2.35 12.85
CA ARG A 259 -16.87 1.32 13.64
C ARG A 259 -17.55 -0.05 13.50
N ALA A 260 -18.87 -0.10 13.47
CA ALA A 260 -19.64 -1.33 13.33
C ALA A 260 -19.43 -2.01 11.98
N GLU A 261 -19.27 -1.24 10.90
CA GLU A 261 -18.93 -1.76 9.57
C GLU A 261 -17.52 -2.35 9.56
N HIS A 262 -16.54 -1.65 10.11
CA HIS A 262 -15.19 -2.21 10.26
C HIS A 262 -15.15 -3.49 11.10
N GLU A 263 -15.91 -3.58 12.19
CA GLU A 263 -15.97 -4.77 13.07
C GLU A 263 -16.54 -6.01 12.35
N THR A 264 -17.15 -5.88 11.18
CA THR A 264 -17.53 -7.03 10.34
C THR A 264 -16.30 -7.72 9.72
N HIS A 265 -15.21 -6.99 9.55
CA HIS A 265 -13.98 -7.49 8.93
C HIS A 265 -12.81 -7.63 9.89
N PHE A 266 -12.86 -6.98 11.05
CA PHE A 266 -11.77 -6.98 12.04
C PHE A 266 -12.29 -7.45 13.40
N THR A 267 -11.83 -8.63 13.86
CA THR A 267 -12.24 -9.17 15.17
C THR A 267 -11.44 -8.58 16.33
N ASN A 268 -10.34 -7.89 16.05
CA ASN A 268 -9.47 -7.26 17.06
C ASN A 268 -9.16 -5.81 16.69
N LEU A 269 -10.22 -4.99 16.53
CA LEU A 269 -10.11 -3.57 16.25
C LEU A 269 -9.76 -2.79 17.52
N VAL A 270 -8.48 -2.46 17.65
CA VAL A 270 -7.90 -1.74 18.80
C VAL A 270 -8.36 -0.28 18.83
N GLU A 271 -8.29 0.38 17.69
CA GLU A 271 -8.63 1.80 17.55
C GLU A 271 -9.16 2.10 16.14
N LEU A 272 -10.17 2.95 16.08
CA LEU A 272 -10.58 3.65 14.86
C LEU A 272 -10.22 5.12 15.03
N ARG A 273 -9.28 5.59 14.22
CA ARG A 273 -8.75 6.94 14.24
C ARG A 273 -9.19 7.71 13.01
N THR A 274 -10.02 8.71 13.20
CA THR A 274 -10.44 9.62 12.13
C THR A 274 -9.45 10.78 12.01
N VAL A 275 -8.99 11.09 10.79
CA VAL A 275 -7.99 12.13 10.54
C VAL A 275 -8.44 13.06 9.41
N ALA A 276 -8.13 14.36 9.54
CA ALA A 276 -8.37 15.35 8.49
C ALA A 276 -7.27 15.24 7.42
N ALA A 277 -7.40 14.27 6.55
CA ALA A 277 -6.48 13.96 5.46
C ALA A 277 -7.24 13.45 4.23
N GLY A 278 -6.62 13.52 3.08
CA GLY A 278 -7.05 12.85 1.86
C GLY A 278 -6.46 11.43 1.76
N HIS A 279 -6.07 11.03 0.56
CA HIS A 279 -5.70 9.64 0.25
C HIS A 279 -4.41 9.14 0.90
N ASN A 280 -3.47 10.04 1.23
CA ASN A 280 -2.18 9.67 1.82
C ASN A 280 -2.00 10.25 3.23
N PRO A 281 -2.73 9.77 4.24
CA PRO A 281 -2.62 10.29 5.61
C PRO A 281 -1.22 10.14 6.22
N ALA A 282 -0.40 9.22 5.73
CA ALA A 282 0.99 9.10 6.20
C ALA A 282 1.83 10.34 5.87
N GLN A 283 1.59 10.98 4.72
CA GLN A 283 2.27 12.19 4.30
C GLN A 283 1.53 13.46 4.75
N GLU A 284 0.20 13.43 4.74
CA GLU A 284 -0.65 14.58 5.08
C GLU A 284 -0.71 14.82 6.59
N GLN A 285 -0.84 13.76 7.39
CA GLN A 285 -0.96 13.78 8.86
C GLN A 285 0.03 12.79 9.52
N PRO A 286 1.34 12.97 9.34
CA PRO A 286 2.36 11.99 9.77
C PRO A 286 2.36 11.75 11.29
N ALA A 287 1.96 12.73 12.10
CA ALA A 287 1.90 12.57 13.54
C ALA A 287 0.80 11.57 13.96
N ASP A 288 -0.39 11.66 13.34
CA ASP A 288 -1.49 10.74 13.60
C ASP A 288 -1.19 9.32 13.12
N PHE A 289 -0.57 9.21 11.95
CA PHE A 289 -0.16 7.91 11.41
C PHE A 289 0.93 7.26 12.28
N THR A 290 1.92 8.01 12.73
CA THR A 290 2.94 7.56 13.69
C THR A 290 2.30 7.08 14.99
N ALA A 291 1.37 7.85 15.55
CA ALA A 291 0.68 7.50 16.80
C ALA A 291 -0.17 6.22 16.66
N ALA A 292 -0.77 5.97 15.48
CA ALA A 292 -1.48 4.72 15.19
C ALA A 292 -0.57 3.50 15.29
N ILE A 293 0.64 3.57 14.73
CA ILE A 293 1.64 2.50 14.79
C ILE A 293 2.15 2.29 16.22
N GLN A 294 2.49 3.38 16.92
CA GLN A 294 2.95 3.32 18.31
C GLN A 294 1.87 2.74 19.26
N ARG A 295 0.59 2.97 18.97
CA ARG A 295 -0.52 2.41 19.72
C ARG A 295 -0.51 0.89 19.71
N LEU A 296 -0.15 0.26 18.60
CA LEU A 296 -0.01 -1.21 18.51
C LEU A 296 1.23 -1.71 19.25
N HIS A 297 2.36 -1.02 19.12
CA HIS A 297 3.60 -1.40 19.80
C HIS A 297 3.44 -1.40 21.33
N THR A 298 2.69 -0.46 21.90
CA THR A 298 2.48 -0.37 23.35
C THR A 298 1.49 -1.40 23.91
N GLN A 299 0.83 -2.19 23.05
CA GLN A 299 -0.11 -3.25 23.46
C GLN A 299 0.50 -4.66 23.36
N ALA A 300 1.61 -4.79 22.61
CA ALA A 300 2.34 -6.04 22.46
C ALA A 300 3.27 -6.29 23.66
#